data_02cf2a1bfa6752b0a5394f715f97ba8e
#
_entry.id   02cf2a1bfa6752b0a5394f715f97ba8e
#
_cell.length_a   1.000
_cell.length_b   1.000
_cell.length_c   1.000
_cell.angle_alpha   90.00
_cell.angle_beta   90.00
_cell.angle_gamma   90.00
#
_symmetry.space_group_name_H-M   'P 1'
#
loop_
_entity.id
_entity.type
_entity.pdbx_description
1 polymer ?
#
loop_
_entity_poly.entity_id
_entity_poly.type
_entity_poly.pdbx_seq_one_letter_code
_entity_poly.pdbx_strand_id
1 'polypeptide(L)'
;MKRFYLLALAATLAFTGCKKDDGDPRPENLTIEKTEYAFDAVEERTATVAFTAVADWTLSVVYDDAESSADWLSVTPASGTAGEQTVELSATRNFRASARTAYADLSCGEQSVRLTVTQTAASEVVDFTAQFDPGFAKELQKQGIIADAEHITPADMEKIAAMTELDVSGTDDAPGTLTSLQGIEYFESLTDLDCSYNQLTSLDMRANTALTELYCYENQLTSLDVRANTALTYLSCSSNSLTTLDVSANTALTYLWCGSNQLTSLDVRANTALTDLYCFSNQLTSLDISRNTALTGLWCFNNPGDGVSSFPITAWFDNDTKPGDLEIDEEQWKYDGKTITIDFRKAE
;
A
#
# COMPACT_ATOMS: atom_id res chain seq x y z
N MET A 1 -11.93 11.90 -33.25
CA MET A 1 -12.45 13.06 -32.49
C MET A 1 -13.96 13.14 -32.66
N LYS A 2 -14.72 12.56 -31.75
CA LYS A 2 -16.14 12.88 -31.54
C LYS A 2 -16.36 12.81 -30.02
N ARG A 3 -16.38 14.00 -29.41
CA ARG A 3 -16.75 14.19 -28.00
C ARG A 3 -18.27 13.94 -27.90
N PHE A 4 -18.67 12.89 -27.21
CA PHE A 4 -20.04 12.73 -26.73
C PHE A 4 -20.15 13.49 -25.41
N TYR A 5 -20.86 14.60 -25.43
CA TYR A 5 -21.33 15.25 -24.19
C TYR A 5 -22.47 14.42 -23.61
N LEU A 6 -22.23 13.81 -22.49
CA LEU A 6 -23.31 13.27 -21.64
C LEU A 6 -23.97 14.47 -20.97
N LEU A 7 -25.20 14.78 -21.34
CA LEU A 7 -26.05 15.72 -20.61
C LEU A 7 -26.40 15.09 -19.25
N ALA A 8 -25.83 15.64 -18.18
CA ALA A 8 -26.32 15.38 -16.84
C ALA A 8 -27.71 16.01 -16.70
N LEU A 9 -28.74 15.17 -16.67
CA LEU A 9 -30.09 15.59 -16.35
C LEU A 9 -30.17 15.70 -14.81
N ALA A 10 -30.00 16.91 -14.28
CA ALA A 10 -30.22 17.20 -12.88
C ALA A 10 -31.76 17.11 -12.61
N ALA A 11 -32.21 15.97 -12.12
CA ALA A 11 -33.54 15.84 -11.56
C ALA A 11 -33.53 16.34 -10.11
N THR A 12 -33.93 17.59 -9.91
CA THR A 12 -34.29 18.12 -8.58
C THR A 12 -35.58 17.43 -8.14
N LEU A 13 -35.46 16.34 -7.41
CA LEU A 13 -36.59 15.78 -6.65
C LEU A 13 -36.70 16.53 -5.34
N ALA A 14 -37.66 17.47 -5.31
CA ALA A 14 -38.11 18.05 -4.09
C ALA A 14 -38.84 16.96 -3.28
N PHE A 15 -38.25 16.52 -2.19
CA PHE A 15 -38.95 15.68 -1.20
C PHE A 15 -40.05 16.49 -0.54
N THR A 16 -41.28 16.25 -0.96
CA THR A 16 -42.46 16.66 -0.14
C THR A 16 -42.58 15.64 0.99
N GLY A 17 -41.91 15.95 2.12
CA GLY A 17 -42.17 15.24 3.35
C GLY A 17 -43.63 15.36 3.73
N CYS A 18 -44.27 14.27 4.14
CA CYS A 18 -45.60 14.29 4.78
C CYS A 18 -45.58 15.25 5.97
N LYS A 19 -46.28 16.36 5.85
CA LYS A 19 -46.56 17.26 6.98
C LYS A 19 -47.42 16.50 7.96
N LYS A 20 -46.87 16.18 9.14
CA LYS A 20 -47.65 16.16 10.37
C LYS A 20 -47.66 17.59 10.87
N ASP A 21 -48.86 18.15 10.94
CA ASP A 21 -49.18 19.44 11.56
C ASP A 21 -49.01 19.27 13.07
N ASP A 22 -47.87 19.69 13.61
CA ASP A 22 -47.67 20.09 15.00
C ASP A 22 -46.57 21.15 15.00
N GLY A 23 -46.96 22.39 15.27
CA GLY A 23 -46.20 23.62 15.04
C GLY A 23 -44.99 23.84 15.95
N ASP A 24 -43.97 22.97 15.85
CA ASP A 24 -42.65 23.21 16.40
C ASP A 24 -41.60 22.76 15.37
N PRO A 25 -40.91 23.67 14.67
CA PRO A 25 -39.82 23.28 13.76
C PRO A 25 -38.66 22.79 14.63
N ARG A 26 -38.58 21.50 14.90
CA ARG A 26 -37.33 20.93 15.41
C ARG A 26 -36.25 21.23 14.38
N PRO A 27 -35.11 21.81 14.77
CA PRO A 27 -34.02 22.05 13.86
C PRO A 27 -33.61 20.71 13.22
N GLU A 28 -33.43 20.72 11.89
CA GLU A 28 -32.90 19.57 11.19
C GLU A 28 -31.51 19.28 11.77
N ASN A 29 -31.30 18.05 12.24
CA ASN A 29 -30.00 17.63 12.79
C ASN A 29 -28.93 17.44 11.71
N LEU A 30 -29.36 17.24 10.44
CA LEU A 30 -28.51 17.08 9.29
C LEU A 30 -29.01 17.94 8.13
N THR A 31 -28.12 18.70 7.51
CA THR A 31 -28.38 19.42 6.26
C THR A 31 -27.38 18.95 5.21
N ILE A 32 -27.86 18.35 4.14
CA ILE A 32 -27.07 17.83 3.02
C ILE A 32 -27.80 18.13 1.70
N GLU A 33 -27.08 18.61 0.70
CA GLU A 33 -27.67 19.02 -0.58
C GLU A 33 -27.66 17.90 -1.61
N LYS A 34 -26.66 17.02 -1.57
CA LYS A 34 -26.45 15.96 -2.57
C LYS A 34 -26.44 14.59 -1.89
N THR A 35 -27.30 13.71 -2.38
CA THR A 35 -27.47 12.33 -1.87
C THR A 35 -27.21 11.24 -2.89
N GLU A 36 -26.92 11.59 -4.14
CA GLU A 36 -26.64 10.64 -5.21
C GLU A 36 -25.26 10.87 -5.81
N TYR A 37 -24.46 9.83 -5.89
CA TYR A 37 -23.10 9.82 -6.41
C TYR A 37 -22.96 8.72 -7.45
N ALA A 38 -22.39 9.06 -8.60
CA ALA A 38 -22.12 8.11 -9.67
C ALA A 38 -20.62 8.11 -9.96
N PHE A 39 -20.05 6.93 -9.96
CA PHE A 39 -18.65 6.69 -10.25
C PHE A 39 -18.48 5.97 -11.59
N ASP A 40 -17.36 6.21 -12.23
CA ASP A 40 -16.89 5.39 -13.35
C ASP A 40 -16.39 4.03 -12.86
N ALA A 41 -16.37 3.04 -13.75
CA ALA A 41 -15.91 1.70 -13.43
C ALA A 41 -14.42 1.69 -12.99
N VAL A 42 -13.57 2.50 -13.64
CA VAL A 42 -12.11 2.41 -13.53
C VAL A 42 -11.45 3.72 -13.09
N GLU A 43 -11.91 4.89 -13.59
CA GLU A 43 -11.17 6.16 -13.45
C GLU A 43 -11.71 7.05 -12.32
N GLU A 44 -12.89 7.66 -12.48
CA GLU A 44 -13.45 8.60 -11.51
C GLU A 44 -14.18 7.87 -10.38
N ARG A 45 -13.48 7.57 -9.29
CA ARG A 45 -13.96 6.71 -8.20
C ARG A 45 -13.98 7.36 -6.82
N THR A 46 -13.76 8.68 -6.75
CA THR A 46 -13.81 9.44 -5.49
C THR A 46 -14.79 10.59 -5.60
N ALA A 47 -15.41 10.95 -4.48
CA ALA A 47 -16.27 12.11 -4.37
C ALA A 47 -16.25 12.68 -2.95
N THR A 48 -16.36 14.00 -2.84
CA THR A 48 -16.52 14.67 -1.53
C THR A 48 -18.00 14.87 -1.23
N VAL A 49 -18.40 14.46 -0.04
CA VAL A 49 -19.71 14.72 0.55
C VAL A 49 -19.56 15.85 1.56
N ALA A 50 -20.26 16.97 1.35
CA ALA A 50 -20.30 18.07 2.28
C ALA A 50 -21.69 18.14 2.96
N PHE A 51 -21.71 18.32 4.29
CA PHE A 51 -22.95 18.43 5.07
C PHE A 51 -22.71 19.21 6.37
N THR A 52 -23.79 19.59 7.04
CA THR A 52 -23.73 20.18 8.37
C THR A 52 -24.46 19.27 9.34
N ALA A 53 -23.82 18.97 10.47
CA ALA A 53 -24.40 18.20 11.59
C ALA A 53 -24.48 19.08 12.84
N VAL A 54 -25.56 18.96 13.61
CA VAL A 54 -25.72 19.72 14.87
C VAL A 54 -25.20 18.98 16.09
N ALA A 55 -24.86 17.70 15.96
CA ALA A 55 -24.30 16.84 17.00
C ALA A 55 -23.29 15.84 16.36
N ASP A 56 -22.79 14.92 17.19
CA ASP A 56 -21.95 13.84 16.71
C ASP A 56 -22.67 13.00 15.65
N TRP A 57 -21.96 12.61 14.62
CA TRP A 57 -22.50 11.90 13.48
C TRP A 57 -21.68 10.64 13.14
N THR A 58 -22.32 9.71 12.44
CA THR A 58 -21.68 8.51 11.89
C THR A 58 -22.12 8.28 10.45
N LEU A 59 -21.25 7.68 9.63
CA LEU A 59 -21.55 7.28 8.27
C LEU A 59 -21.16 5.80 8.11
N SER A 60 -22.12 4.94 7.75
CA SER A 60 -21.93 3.51 7.59
C SER A 60 -22.29 3.07 6.18
N VAL A 61 -21.49 2.17 5.59
CA VAL A 61 -21.73 1.62 4.25
C VAL A 61 -22.58 0.38 4.34
N VAL A 62 -23.59 0.27 3.45
CA VAL A 62 -24.49 -0.87 3.31
C VAL A 62 -24.57 -1.26 1.84
N TYR A 63 -24.42 -2.53 1.52
CA TYR A 63 -24.49 -3.07 0.17
C TYR A 63 -25.86 -3.73 -0.10
N ASP A 64 -26.36 -3.57 -1.34
CA ASP A 64 -27.69 -4.08 -1.73
C ASP A 64 -27.64 -5.57 -2.07
N ASP A 65 -26.47 -6.11 -2.44
CA ASP A 65 -26.28 -7.47 -2.89
C ASP A 65 -25.60 -8.35 -1.84
N ALA A 66 -26.26 -9.49 -1.52
CA ALA A 66 -25.68 -10.55 -0.71
C ALA A 66 -24.47 -11.25 -1.40
N GLU A 67 -24.24 -11.00 -2.69
CA GLU A 67 -23.11 -11.52 -3.49
C GLU A 67 -21.93 -10.55 -3.52
N SER A 68 -22.06 -9.33 -3.02
CA SER A 68 -20.96 -8.37 -2.90
C SER A 68 -20.09 -8.74 -1.68
N SER A 69 -19.23 -9.72 -1.86
CA SER A 69 -18.32 -10.20 -0.80
C SER A 69 -17.13 -9.26 -0.55
N ALA A 70 -17.04 -8.13 -1.23
CA ALA A 70 -15.95 -7.17 -1.08
C ALA A 70 -16.51 -5.79 -0.74
N ASP A 71 -15.93 -5.17 0.27
CA ASP A 71 -16.14 -3.78 0.67
C ASP A 71 -15.55 -2.86 -0.41
N TRP A 72 -16.33 -2.59 -1.47
CA TRP A 72 -15.85 -1.82 -2.61
C TRP A 72 -15.99 -0.30 -2.44
N LEU A 73 -16.76 0.17 -1.47
CA LEU A 73 -16.94 1.59 -1.14
C LEU A 73 -16.40 1.86 0.26
N SER A 74 -15.50 2.80 0.37
CA SER A 74 -14.98 3.31 1.66
C SER A 74 -15.41 4.76 1.89
N VAL A 75 -15.49 5.15 3.15
CA VAL A 75 -15.84 6.50 3.60
C VAL A 75 -14.83 6.99 4.63
N THR A 76 -14.32 8.21 4.47
CA THR A 76 -13.29 8.75 5.36
C THR A 76 -13.49 10.27 5.59
N PRO A 77 -13.63 10.73 6.86
CA PRO A 77 -13.84 9.94 8.07
C PRO A 77 -15.23 9.30 8.13
N ALA A 78 -15.40 8.23 8.90
CA ALA A 78 -16.68 7.54 9.10
C ALA A 78 -17.49 8.09 10.28
N SER A 79 -16.96 9.05 11.03
CA SER A 79 -17.64 9.74 12.16
C SER A 79 -16.97 11.07 12.45
N GLY A 80 -17.70 11.95 13.16
CA GLY A 80 -17.19 13.24 13.59
C GLY A 80 -18.14 13.93 14.55
N THR A 81 -17.81 15.18 14.90
CA THR A 81 -18.57 16.03 15.81
C THR A 81 -19.43 17.05 15.05
N ALA A 82 -20.24 17.83 15.76
CA ALA A 82 -21.06 18.89 15.18
C ALA A 82 -20.26 19.91 14.35
N GLY A 83 -20.91 20.53 13.37
CA GLY A 83 -20.38 21.58 12.50
C GLY A 83 -20.48 21.24 11.01
N GLU A 84 -19.85 22.07 10.20
CA GLU A 84 -19.65 21.80 8.77
C GLU A 84 -18.64 20.65 8.62
N GLN A 85 -18.99 19.66 7.82
CA GLN A 85 -18.23 18.41 7.65
C GLN A 85 -17.99 18.12 6.19
N THR A 86 -16.88 17.44 5.92
CA THR A 86 -16.58 16.84 4.62
C THR A 86 -16.11 15.41 4.81
N VAL A 87 -16.63 14.51 3.97
CA VAL A 87 -16.26 13.10 3.93
C VAL A 87 -15.89 12.75 2.51
N GLU A 88 -14.86 11.98 2.34
CA GLU A 88 -14.51 11.39 1.04
C GLU A 88 -15.16 10.01 0.91
N LEU A 89 -15.87 9.80 -0.21
CA LEU A 89 -16.28 8.49 -0.70
C LEU A 89 -15.21 8.02 -1.68
N SER A 90 -14.71 6.79 -1.55
CA SER A 90 -13.76 6.19 -2.47
C SER A 90 -14.18 4.76 -2.80
N ALA A 91 -14.18 4.40 -4.09
CA ALA A 91 -14.56 3.07 -4.55
C ALA A 91 -13.36 2.34 -5.18
N THR A 92 -13.27 1.02 -4.98
CA THR A 92 -12.38 0.15 -5.76
C THR A 92 -12.85 0.10 -7.22
N ARG A 93 -11.99 -0.38 -8.12
CA ARG A 93 -12.38 -0.56 -9.54
C ARG A 93 -13.49 -1.59 -9.70
N ASN A 94 -14.39 -1.37 -10.66
CA ASN A 94 -15.44 -2.32 -10.99
C ASN A 94 -15.14 -2.95 -12.36
N PHE A 95 -14.50 -4.10 -12.35
CA PHE A 95 -14.23 -4.86 -13.58
C PHE A 95 -15.39 -5.77 -14.00
N ARG A 96 -16.48 -5.82 -13.20
CA ARG A 96 -17.64 -6.68 -13.49
C ARG A 96 -18.41 -6.17 -14.71
N ALA A 97 -19.06 -7.10 -15.42
CA ALA A 97 -19.97 -6.79 -16.51
C ALA A 97 -21.28 -6.11 -16.05
N SER A 98 -21.50 -5.94 -14.73
CA SER A 98 -22.67 -5.27 -14.14
C SER A 98 -22.29 -4.05 -13.33
N ALA A 99 -23.11 -3.02 -13.40
CA ALA A 99 -23.04 -1.91 -12.46
C ALA A 99 -23.34 -2.39 -11.03
N ARG A 100 -22.80 -1.67 -10.03
CA ARG A 100 -23.04 -1.98 -8.63
C ARG A 100 -23.52 -0.75 -7.88
N THR A 101 -24.26 -0.97 -6.78
CA THR A 101 -24.82 0.09 -5.95
C THR A 101 -24.49 -0.20 -4.49
N ALA A 102 -24.10 0.83 -3.77
CA ALA A 102 -23.97 0.82 -2.33
C ALA A 102 -24.72 2.01 -1.74
N TYR A 103 -25.01 1.94 -0.47
CA TYR A 103 -25.61 3.02 0.29
C TYR A 103 -24.65 3.43 1.41
N ALA A 104 -24.61 4.73 1.69
CA ALA A 104 -23.91 5.24 2.86
C ALA A 104 -24.96 5.95 3.75
N ASP A 105 -25.23 5.38 4.92
CA ASP A 105 -26.23 5.89 5.86
C ASP A 105 -25.57 6.89 6.82
N LEU A 106 -25.83 8.17 6.61
CA LEU A 106 -25.37 9.26 7.45
C LEU A 106 -26.38 9.50 8.57
N SER A 107 -25.96 9.37 9.82
CA SER A 107 -26.81 9.49 11.01
C SER A 107 -26.30 10.55 11.98
N CYS A 108 -27.24 11.38 12.52
CA CYS A 108 -26.96 12.37 13.56
C CYS A 108 -28.17 12.43 14.51
N GLY A 109 -28.02 11.93 15.72
CA GLY A 109 -29.12 11.74 16.66
C GLY A 109 -30.15 10.76 16.11
N GLU A 110 -31.42 11.19 16.05
CA GLU A 110 -32.55 10.38 15.52
C GLU A 110 -32.73 10.54 13.99
N GLN A 111 -32.01 11.47 13.35
CA GLN A 111 -32.08 11.70 11.90
C GLN A 111 -31.06 10.87 11.16
N SER A 112 -31.50 10.25 10.06
CA SER A 112 -30.62 9.54 9.13
C SER A 112 -30.93 9.94 7.68
N VAL A 113 -29.88 10.11 6.88
CA VAL A 113 -29.96 10.39 5.44
C VAL A 113 -29.17 9.31 4.70
N ARG A 114 -29.80 8.65 3.74
CA ARG A 114 -29.16 7.66 2.90
C ARG A 114 -28.57 8.31 1.66
N LEU A 115 -27.29 8.09 1.45
CA LEU A 115 -26.59 8.43 0.21
C LEU A 115 -26.60 7.20 -0.68
N THR A 116 -26.90 7.38 -1.97
CA THR A 116 -26.84 6.32 -2.96
C THR A 116 -25.57 6.50 -3.79
N VAL A 117 -24.73 5.48 -3.84
CA VAL A 117 -23.52 5.45 -4.64
C VAL A 117 -23.65 4.38 -5.70
N THR A 118 -23.63 4.77 -6.96
CA THR A 118 -23.65 3.84 -8.10
C THR A 118 -22.29 3.85 -8.79
N GLN A 119 -21.83 2.70 -9.24
CA GLN A 119 -20.64 2.60 -10.08
C GLN A 119 -20.97 1.82 -11.35
N THR A 120 -20.58 2.37 -12.51
CA THR A 120 -20.84 1.75 -13.80
C THR A 120 -20.15 0.38 -13.92
N ALA A 121 -20.65 -0.46 -14.82
CA ALA A 121 -19.97 -1.69 -15.24
C ALA A 121 -18.74 -1.34 -16.08
N ALA A 122 -17.70 -2.16 -16.06
CA ALA A 122 -16.70 -2.18 -17.12
C ALA A 122 -17.41 -2.67 -18.40
N SER A 123 -17.26 -1.91 -19.49
CA SER A 123 -17.82 -2.34 -20.77
C SER A 123 -17.10 -3.61 -21.24
N GLU A 124 -17.83 -4.61 -21.73
CA GLU A 124 -17.25 -5.85 -22.31
C GLU A 124 -16.25 -5.61 -23.46
N VAL A 125 -16.19 -4.38 -23.97
CA VAL A 125 -15.31 -3.96 -25.08
C VAL A 125 -14.03 -3.30 -24.56
N VAL A 126 -13.87 -3.12 -23.24
CA VAL A 126 -12.66 -2.49 -22.69
C VAL A 126 -11.52 -3.50 -22.72
N ASP A 127 -10.46 -3.14 -23.43
CA ASP A 127 -9.19 -3.87 -23.49
C ASP A 127 -8.18 -3.17 -22.56
N PHE A 128 -7.67 -3.90 -21.58
CA PHE A 128 -6.72 -3.42 -20.59
C PHE A 128 -5.26 -3.68 -20.97
N THR A 129 -4.99 -4.25 -22.14
CA THR A 129 -3.63 -4.62 -22.58
C THR A 129 -2.64 -3.46 -22.50
N ALA A 130 -3.05 -2.26 -22.90
CA ALA A 130 -2.21 -1.06 -22.86
C ALA A 130 -1.82 -0.60 -21.44
N GLN A 131 -2.48 -1.13 -20.40
CA GLN A 131 -2.20 -0.81 -19.00
C GLN A 131 -1.06 -1.68 -18.43
N PHE A 132 -0.69 -2.77 -19.12
CA PHE A 132 0.31 -3.71 -18.68
C PHE A 132 1.60 -3.59 -19.51
N ASP A 133 2.74 -3.82 -18.85
CA ASP A 133 3.97 -4.09 -19.59
C ASP A 133 3.81 -5.40 -20.38
N PRO A 134 4.21 -5.45 -21.67
CA PRO A 134 4.02 -6.64 -22.50
C PRO A 134 4.80 -7.88 -21.99
N GLY A 135 5.94 -7.69 -21.32
CA GLY A 135 6.70 -8.77 -20.69
C GLY A 135 5.96 -9.33 -19.48
N PHE A 136 5.46 -8.44 -18.65
CA PHE A 136 4.67 -8.80 -17.48
C PHE A 136 3.36 -9.48 -17.88
N ALA A 137 2.61 -8.96 -18.86
CA ALA A 137 1.42 -9.62 -19.38
C ALA A 137 1.68 -11.05 -19.89
N LYS A 138 2.81 -11.27 -20.59
CA LYS A 138 3.20 -12.62 -21.06
C LYS A 138 3.53 -13.57 -19.90
N GLU A 139 4.14 -13.07 -18.83
CA GLU A 139 4.41 -13.89 -17.64
C GLU A 139 3.09 -14.27 -16.96
N LEU A 140 2.14 -13.33 -16.83
CA LEU A 140 0.80 -13.62 -16.31
C LEU A 140 0.05 -14.65 -17.18
N GLN A 141 0.16 -14.56 -18.49
CA GLN A 141 -0.42 -15.56 -19.41
C GLN A 141 0.25 -16.94 -19.24
N LYS A 142 1.56 -16.98 -19.15
CA LYS A 142 2.32 -18.21 -18.94
C LYS A 142 1.92 -18.93 -17.65
N GLN A 143 1.60 -18.18 -16.60
CA GLN A 143 1.09 -18.69 -15.32
C GLN A 143 -0.41 -19.03 -15.35
N GLY A 144 -1.12 -18.71 -16.45
CA GLY A 144 -2.56 -18.95 -16.58
C GLY A 144 -3.43 -17.99 -15.78
N ILE A 145 -2.87 -16.86 -15.31
CA ILE A 145 -3.59 -15.82 -14.59
C ILE A 145 -4.53 -15.10 -15.56
N ILE A 146 -4.02 -14.73 -16.73
CA ILE A 146 -4.80 -14.17 -17.83
C ILE A 146 -4.83 -15.13 -19.02
N ALA A 147 -5.86 -15.02 -19.86
CA ALA A 147 -6.03 -15.91 -21.02
C ALA A 147 -5.15 -15.51 -22.19
N ASP A 148 -5.00 -14.21 -22.46
CA ASP A 148 -4.27 -13.67 -23.61
C ASP A 148 -3.54 -12.36 -23.23
N ALA A 149 -2.22 -12.34 -23.38
CA ALA A 149 -1.39 -11.18 -23.08
C ALA A 149 -1.58 -10.02 -24.08
N GLU A 150 -2.17 -10.29 -25.25
CA GLU A 150 -2.46 -9.28 -26.27
C GLU A 150 -3.92 -8.80 -26.21
N HIS A 151 -4.73 -9.38 -25.30
CA HIS A 151 -6.11 -8.98 -25.09
C HIS A 151 -6.57 -9.26 -23.64
N ILE A 152 -6.27 -8.34 -22.73
CA ILE A 152 -6.64 -8.45 -21.31
C ILE A 152 -8.07 -7.94 -21.12
N THR A 153 -8.94 -8.85 -20.71
CA THR A 153 -10.40 -8.63 -20.59
C THR A 153 -10.80 -8.16 -19.19
N PRO A 154 -12.01 -7.58 -19.01
CA PRO A 154 -12.57 -7.30 -17.68
C PRO A 154 -12.59 -8.54 -16.76
N ALA A 155 -12.86 -9.74 -17.32
CA ALA A 155 -12.85 -10.99 -16.54
C ALA A 155 -11.45 -11.38 -16.04
N ASP A 156 -10.40 -11.06 -16.79
CA ASP A 156 -9.02 -11.22 -16.31
C ASP A 156 -8.72 -10.21 -15.21
N MET A 157 -9.18 -8.97 -15.35
CA MET A 157 -9.00 -7.92 -14.34
C MET A 157 -9.71 -8.25 -13.01
N GLU A 158 -10.89 -8.90 -13.05
CA GLU A 158 -11.54 -9.40 -11.82
C GLU A 158 -10.67 -10.40 -11.07
N LYS A 159 -10.04 -11.34 -11.81
CA LYS A 159 -9.12 -12.32 -11.20
C LYS A 159 -7.90 -11.64 -10.62
N ILE A 160 -7.27 -10.73 -11.41
CA ILE A 160 -6.09 -9.96 -10.99
C ILE A 160 -6.37 -9.19 -9.70
N ALA A 161 -7.49 -8.46 -9.63
CA ALA A 161 -7.84 -7.65 -8.47
C ALA A 161 -8.09 -8.47 -7.19
N ALA A 162 -8.52 -9.74 -7.34
CA ALA A 162 -8.78 -10.65 -6.24
C ALA A 162 -7.56 -11.45 -5.78
N MET A 163 -6.43 -11.38 -6.51
CA MET A 163 -5.22 -12.13 -6.15
C MET A 163 -4.56 -11.53 -4.91
N THR A 164 -4.21 -12.41 -3.99
CA THR A 164 -3.50 -12.04 -2.75
C THR A 164 -2.01 -12.35 -2.82
N GLU A 165 -1.59 -13.26 -3.67
CA GLU A 165 -0.21 -13.69 -3.85
C GLU A 165 0.18 -13.63 -5.32
N LEU A 166 1.37 -13.15 -5.61
CA LEU A 166 1.95 -13.15 -6.97
C LEU A 166 3.44 -13.45 -6.90
N ASP A 167 3.83 -14.53 -7.54
CA ASP A 167 5.23 -14.89 -7.75
C ASP A 167 5.57 -14.78 -9.25
N VAL A 168 6.39 -13.79 -9.59
CA VAL A 168 6.98 -13.60 -10.94
C VAL A 168 8.50 -13.59 -10.88
N SER A 169 9.05 -14.23 -9.87
CA SER A 169 10.49 -14.31 -9.64
C SER A 169 11.21 -15.15 -10.70
N GLY A 170 12.48 -14.85 -10.88
CA GLY A 170 13.44 -15.76 -11.46
C GLY A 170 14.11 -16.61 -10.38
N THR A 171 15.22 -17.23 -10.74
CA THR A 171 16.12 -17.93 -9.82
C THR A 171 17.56 -17.60 -10.15
N ASP A 172 18.51 -17.95 -9.27
CA ASP A 172 19.93 -17.77 -9.53
C ASP A 172 20.39 -18.50 -10.81
N ASP A 173 19.88 -19.72 -11.03
CA ASP A 173 20.19 -20.54 -12.23
C ASP A 173 19.40 -20.12 -13.49
N ALA A 174 18.27 -19.45 -13.32
CA ALA A 174 17.38 -19.01 -14.40
C ALA A 174 16.77 -17.63 -14.07
N PRO A 175 17.57 -16.55 -14.17
CA PRO A 175 17.08 -15.20 -13.89
C PRO A 175 15.89 -14.84 -14.79
N GLY A 176 14.94 -14.14 -14.21
CA GLY A 176 13.80 -13.57 -14.92
C GLY A 176 14.22 -12.45 -15.89
N THR A 177 13.33 -12.09 -16.76
CA THR A 177 13.60 -11.09 -17.82
C THR A 177 12.71 -9.87 -17.70
N LEU A 178 11.89 -9.76 -16.64
CA LEU A 178 10.99 -8.63 -16.44
C LEU A 178 11.78 -7.36 -16.15
N THR A 179 11.50 -6.33 -16.93
CA THR A 179 12.09 -4.99 -16.77
C THR A 179 11.12 -3.98 -16.15
N SER A 180 9.83 -4.34 -16.09
CA SER A 180 8.76 -3.54 -15.54
C SER A 180 7.63 -4.44 -15.03
N LEU A 181 6.94 -4.00 -13.98
CA LEU A 181 5.68 -4.56 -13.50
C LEU A 181 4.54 -3.56 -13.70
N GLN A 182 4.56 -2.72 -14.75
CA GLN A 182 3.41 -1.87 -15.07
C GLN A 182 2.16 -2.74 -15.19
N GLY A 183 1.09 -2.39 -14.47
CA GLY A 183 -0.11 -3.21 -14.31
C GLY A 183 -0.23 -3.85 -12.91
N ILE A 184 0.83 -3.81 -12.10
CA ILE A 184 0.79 -4.34 -10.73
C ILE A 184 -0.20 -3.57 -9.84
N GLU A 185 -0.48 -2.31 -10.16
CA GLU A 185 -1.46 -1.46 -9.47
C GLU A 185 -2.90 -1.98 -9.55
N TYR A 186 -3.17 -2.95 -10.41
CA TYR A 186 -4.47 -3.60 -10.53
C TYR A 186 -4.64 -4.81 -9.60
N PHE A 187 -3.58 -5.27 -8.96
CA PHE A 187 -3.61 -6.32 -7.94
C PHE A 187 -4.01 -5.72 -6.59
N GLU A 188 -5.27 -5.29 -6.48
CA GLU A 188 -5.76 -4.47 -5.35
C GLU A 188 -5.75 -5.22 -4.00
N SER A 189 -5.85 -6.56 -4.04
CA SER A 189 -5.86 -7.42 -2.84
C SER A 189 -4.50 -8.03 -2.50
N LEU A 190 -3.42 -7.63 -3.22
CA LEU A 190 -2.11 -8.26 -3.09
C LEU A 190 -1.52 -8.04 -1.70
N THR A 191 -1.21 -9.15 -1.03
CA THR A 191 -0.53 -9.19 0.27
C THR A 191 0.92 -9.65 0.14
N ASP A 192 1.22 -10.50 -0.85
CA ASP A 192 2.52 -11.12 -1.05
C ASP A 192 2.98 -10.96 -2.50
N LEU A 193 4.14 -10.35 -2.69
CA LEU A 193 4.78 -10.20 -4.00
C LEU A 193 6.21 -10.71 -3.98
N ASP A 194 6.50 -11.70 -4.82
CA ASP A 194 7.87 -12.04 -5.19
C ASP A 194 8.14 -11.67 -6.65
N CYS A 195 9.01 -10.68 -6.84
CA CYS A 195 9.53 -10.25 -8.14
C CYS A 195 11.07 -10.28 -8.17
N SER A 196 11.68 -11.08 -7.30
CA SER A 196 13.12 -11.23 -7.19
C SER A 196 13.75 -11.86 -8.44
N TYR A 197 15.07 -11.74 -8.56
CA TYR A 197 15.84 -12.27 -9.71
C TYR A 197 15.30 -11.82 -11.07
N ASN A 198 14.99 -10.53 -11.23
CA ASN A 198 14.56 -9.95 -12.49
C ASN A 198 15.49 -8.79 -12.92
N GLN A 199 15.05 -7.97 -13.87
CA GLN A 199 15.81 -6.83 -14.40
C GLN A 199 15.07 -5.51 -14.14
N LEU A 200 14.31 -5.43 -13.06
CA LEU A 200 13.50 -4.26 -12.72
C LEU A 200 14.41 -3.08 -12.38
N THR A 201 14.19 -1.96 -13.05
CA THR A 201 14.89 -0.69 -12.75
C THR A 201 14.07 0.27 -11.89
N SER A 202 12.78 0.03 -11.81
CA SER A 202 11.81 0.74 -10.95
C SER A 202 10.69 -0.19 -10.51
N LEU A 203 10.08 0.10 -9.37
CA LEU A 203 8.95 -0.65 -8.82
C LEU A 203 8.02 0.34 -8.10
N ASP A 204 6.78 0.45 -8.55
CA ASP A 204 5.75 1.32 -7.96
C ASP A 204 4.69 0.48 -7.27
N MET A 205 4.73 0.45 -5.93
CA MET A 205 3.82 -0.32 -5.09
C MET A 205 2.80 0.56 -4.35
N ARG A 206 2.66 1.84 -4.73
CA ARG A 206 1.78 2.78 -4.00
C ARG A 206 0.30 2.39 -3.99
N ALA A 207 -0.15 1.64 -4.99
CA ALA A 207 -1.53 1.15 -5.05
C ALA A 207 -1.77 -0.13 -4.24
N ASN A 208 -0.72 -0.91 -3.95
CA ASN A 208 -0.80 -2.21 -3.28
C ASN A 208 -0.67 -2.03 -1.76
N THR A 209 -1.61 -1.29 -1.17
CA THR A 209 -1.55 -0.87 0.25
C THR A 209 -1.78 -2.01 1.24
N ALA A 210 -2.32 -3.15 0.79
CA ALA A 210 -2.51 -4.35 1.59
C ALA A 210 -1.25 -5.22 1.72
N LEU A 211 -0.14 -4.84 1.04
CA LEU A 211 1.07 -5.66 0.95
C LEU A 211 1.70 -5.85 2.34
N THR A 212 1.92 -7.11 2.70
CA THR A 212 2.55 -7.54 3.96
C THR A 212 3.95 -8.10 3.74
N GLU A 213 4.19 -8.71 2.57
CA GLU A 213 5.50 -9.28 2.20
C GLU A 213 5.92 -8.80 0.81
N LEU A 214 7.15 -8.30 0.69
CA LEU A 214 7.73 -7.87 -0.57
C LEU A 214 9.14 -8.43 -0.74
N TYR A 215 9.30 -9.23 -1.79
CA TYR A 215 10.59 -9.77 -2.25
C TYR A 215 10.92 -9.14 -3.61
N CYS A 216 11.90 -8.24 -3.63
CA CYS A 216 12.38 -7.58 -4.85
C CYS A 216 13.92 -7.58 -4.95
N TYR A 217 14.56 -8.54 -4.27
CA TYR A 217 16.01 -8.70 -4.29
C TYR A 217 16.52 -9.18 -5.65
N GLU A 218 17.83 -9.03 -5.91
CA GLU A 218 18.47 -9.39 -7.19
C GLU A 218 17.76 -8.72 -8.40
N ASN A 219 17.70 -7.37 -8.36
CA ASN A 219 17.15 -6.51 -9.40
C ASN A 219 18.13 -5.33 -9.66
N GLN A 220 17.69 -4.32 -10.41
CA GLN A 220 18.48 -3.14 -10.77
C GLN A 220 17.83 -1.84 -10.21
N LEU A 221 17.11 -1.94 -9.09
CA LEU A 221 16.40 -0.81 -8.49
C LEU A 221 17.39 0.22 -7.97
N THR A 222 17.21 1.48 -8.36
CA THR A 222 18.00 2.62 -7.84
C THR A 222 17.29 3.39 -6.74
N SER A 223 15.98 3.20 -6.63
CA SER A 223 15.10 3.72 -5.57
C SER A 223 13.95 2.76 -5.30
N LEU A 224 13.43 2.77 -4.09
CA LEU A 224 12.26 2.00 -3.68
C LEU A 224 11.44 2.84 -2.70
N ASP A 225 10.18 3.10 -3.03
CA ASP A 225 9.24 3.82 -2.17
C ASP A 225 8.18 2.86 -1.62
N VAL A 226 8.29 2.54 -0.33
CA VAL A 226 7.37 1.65 0.39
C VAL A 226 6.50 2.38 1.41
N ARG A 227 6.48 3.71 1.40
CA ARG A 227 5.75 4.52 2.40
C ARG A 227 4.24 4.29 2.40
N ALA A 228 3.66 3.90 1.26
CA ALA A 228 2.24 3.57 1.16
C ALA A 228 1.91 2.16 1.71
N ASN A 229 2.91 1.28 1.80
CA ASN A 229 2.74 -0.12 2.19
C ASN A 229 2.93 -0.28 3.71
N THR A 230 2.10 0.39 4.49
CA THR A 230 2.24 0.47 5.96
C THR A 230 1.97 -0.84 6.68
N ALA A 231 1.39 -1.83 5.99
CA ALA A 231 1.15 -3.17 6.49
C ALA A 231 2.36 -4.12 6.35
N LEU A 232 3.47 -3.68 5.71
CA LEU A 232 4.64 -4.52 5.48
C LEU A 232 5.22 -5.02 6.81
N THR A 233 5.36 -6.34 6.89
CA THR A 233 6.04 -7.07 7.97
C THR A 233 7.36 -7.66 7.50
N TYR A 234 7.50 -7.94 6.21
CA TYR A 234 8.69 -8.50 5.59
C TYR A 234 9.09 -7.68 4.35
N LEU A 235 10.33 -7.22 4.29
CA LEU A 235 10.91 -6.54 3.13
C LEU A 235 12.29 -7.12 2.80
N SER A 236 12.42 -7.70 1.61
CA SER A 236 13.71 -8.12 1.05
C SER A 236 13.98 -7.36 -0.25
N CYS A 237 14.92 -6.39 -0.18
CA CYS A 237 15.34 -5.56 -1.31
C CYS A 237 16.87 -5.61 -1.51
N SER A 238 17.53 -6.68 -1.06
CA SER A 238 18.97 -6.87 -1.19
C SER A 238 19.42 -6.98 -2.66
N SER A 239 20.73 -6.85 -2.91
CA SER A 239 21.31 -6.97 -4.25
C SER A 239 20.61 -6.10 -5.28
N ASN A 240 20.54 -4.79 -4.97
CA ASN A 240 20.04 -3.74 -5.85
C ASN A 240 21.06 -2.59 -5.89
N SER A 241 20.67 -1.43 -6.40
CA SER A 241 21.51 -0.22 -6.48
C SER A 241 20.94 0.92 -5.64
N LEU A 242 20.26 0.62 -4.52
CA LEU A 242 19.61 1.61 -3.67
C LEU A 242 20.65 2.47 -2.96
N THR A 243 20.53 3.80 -3.08
CA THR A 243 21.38 4.77 -2.35
C THR A 243 20.72 5.28 -1.07
N THR A 244 19.41 5.19 -0.99
CA THR A 244 18.57 5.54 0.17
C THR A 244 17.42 4.55 0.30
N LEU A 245 16.96 4.34 1.53
CA LEU A 245 15.76 3.54 1.83
C LEU A 245 15.05 4.16 3.04
N ASP A 246 13.80 4.58 2.83
CA ASP A 246 12.94 5.12 3.89
C ASP A 246 11.88 4.08 4.28
N VAL A 247 12.05 3.50 5.46
CA VAL A 247 11.12 2.53 6.06
C VAL A 247 10.36 3.10 7.26
N SER A 248 10.39 4.42 7.46
CA SER A 248 9.81 5.08 8.65
C SER A 248 8.30 4.89 8.78
N ALA A 249 7.59 4.70 7.66
CA ALA A 249 6.15 4.42 7.64
C ALA A 249 5.81 2.94 7.90
N ASN A 250 6.77 2.02 7.73
CA ASN A 250 6.56 0.57 7.81
C ASN A 250 6.80 0.07 9.24
N THR A 251 6.04 0.59 10.21
CA THR A 251 6.26 0.34 11.65
C THR A 251 5.97 -1.10 12.07
N ALA A 252 5.30 -1.88 11.23
CA ALA A 252 5.02 -3.30 11.43
C ALA A 252 6.15 -4.23 10.99
N LEU A 253 7.25 -3.71 10.37
CA LEU A 253 8.35 -4.54 9.90
C LEU A 253 8.98 -5.33 11.04
N THR A 254 9.03 -6.65 10.83
CA THR A 254 9.76 -7.61 11.68
C THR A 254 11.05 -8.09 11.03
N TYR A 255 11.09 -8.09 9.70
CA TYR A 255 12.22 -8.55 8.91
C TYR A 255 12.59 -7.52 7.83
N LEU A 256 13.84 -7.06 7.85
CA LEU A 256 14.38 -6.15 6.83
C LEU A 256 15.70 -6.68 6.27
N TRP A 257 15.70 -7.07 5.00
CA TRP A 257 16.89 -7.47 4.26
C TRP A 257 17.19 -6.45 3.15
N CYS A 258 18.14 -5.57 3.41
CA CYS A 258 18.59 -4.52 2.49
C CYS A 258 20.10 -4.57 2.21
N GLY A 259 20.72 -5.75 2.41
CA GLY A 259 22.14 -5.98 2.14
C GLY A 259 22.50 -5.81 0.67
N SER A 260 23.80 -5.67 0.37
CA SER A 260 24.29 -5.55 -1.02
C SER A 260 23.61 -4.44 -1.81
N ASN A 261 23.65 -3.23 -1.24
CA ASN A 261 23.16 -1.99 -1.85
C ASN A 261 24.23 -0.88 -1.74
N GLN A 262 23.84 0.37 -1.92
CA GLN A 262 24.74 1.53 -1.85
C GLN A 262 24.27 2.51 -0.75
N LEU A 263 23.61 2.02 0.30
CA LEU A 263 23.05 2.83 1.37
C LEU A 263 24.18 3.50 2.17
N THR A 264 24.14 4.82 2.29
CA THR A 264 25.09 5.59 3.12
C THR A 264 24.60 5.82 4.54
N SER A 265 23.29 5.67 4.77
CA SER A 265 22.63 5.72 6.07
C SER A 265 21.39 4.85 6.03
N LEU A 266 20.96 4.37 7.21
CA LEU A 266 19.71 3.60 7.39
C LEU A 266 19.11 3.98 8.74
N ASP A 267 17.89 4.51 8.73
CA ASP A 267 17.14 4.85 9.94
C ASP A 267 16.05 3.82 10.18
N VAL A 268 16.22 2.99 11.21
CA VAL A 268 15.26 1.94 11.62
C VAL A 268 14.59 2.24 12.96
N ARG A 269 14.74 3.45 13.51
CA ARG A 269 14.22 3.81 14.84
C ARG A 269 12.69 3.74 14.94
N ALA A 270 11.97 3.86 13.83
CA ALA A 270 10.51 3.70 13.78
C ALA A 270 10.06 2.22 13.76
N ASN A 271 10.95 1.31 13.35
CA ASN A 271 10.65 -0.11 13.13
C ASN A 271 10.93 -0.92 14.40
N THR A 272 10.24 -0.59 15.48
CA THR A 272 10.48 -1.17 16.82
C THR A 272 10.13 -2.66 16.94
N ALA A 273 9.41 -3.20 15.96
CA ALA A 273 9.06 -4.62 15.88
C ALA A 273 10.13 -5.49 15.18
N LEU A 274 11.22 -4.89 14.65
CA LEU A 274 12.26 -5.65 13.94
C LEU A 274 12.89 -6.70 14.85
N THR A 275 12.87 -7.94 14.36
CA THR A 275 13.57 -9.09 14.90
C THR A 275 14.85 -9.39 14.13
N ASP A 276 14.86 -9.10 12.84
CA ASP A 276 15.96 -9.40 11.93
C ASP A 276 16.28 -8.18 11.04
N LEU A 277 17.54 -7.76 11.09
CA LEU A 277 18.06 -6.65 10.31
C LEU A 277 19.34 -7.06 9.58
N TYR A 278 19.26 -7.18 8.23
CA TYR A 278 20.37 -7.55 7.36
C TYR A 278 20.71 -6.40 6.43
N CYS A 279 21.71 -5.61 6.81
CA CYS A 279 22.17 -4.41 6.10
C CYS A 279 23.65 -4.48 5.70
N PHE A 280 24.19 -5.69 5.59
CA PHE A 280 25.57 -5.95 5.19
C PHE A 280 25.89 -5.42 3.78
N SER A 281 27.17 -5.28 3.44
CA SER A 281 27.60 -4.85 2.11
C SER A 281 26.91 -3.58 1.61
N ASN A 282 27.01 -2.52 2.40
CA ASN A 282 26.52 -1.18 2.08
C ASN A 282 27.64 -0.14 2.29
N GLN A 283 27.28 1.13 2.37
CA GLN A 283 28.21 2.25 2.62
C GLN A 283 27.92 2.91 3.99
N LEU A 284 27.39 2.14 4.95
CA LEU A 284 27.00 2.67 6.26
C LEU A 284 28.25 3.02 7.08
N THR A 285 28.22 4.21 7.70
CA THR A 285 29.27 4.67 8.60
C THR A 285 28.95 4.40 10.07
N SER A 286 27.70 4.21 10.39
CA SER A 286 27.15 3.87 11.71
C SER A 286 25.75 3.30 11.59
N LEU A 287 25.22 2.79 12.69
CA LEU A 287 23.84 2.30 12.78
C LEU A 287 23.25 2.66 14.15
N ASP A 288 21.97 3.05 14.18
CA ASP A 288 21.23 3.27 15.42
C ASP A 288 20.09 2.25 15.55
N ILE A 289 20.27 1.30 16.45
CA ILE A 289 19.29 0.26 16.81
C ILE A 289 18.77 0.45 18.23
N SER A 290 18.96 1.62 18.85
CA SER A 290 18.60 1.85 20.26
C SER A 290 17.13 1.61 20.58
N ARG A 291 16.23 1.66 19.57
CA ARG A 291 14.81 1.41 19.70
C ARG A 291 14.35 0.02 19.24
N ASN A 292 15.24 -0.75 18.63
CA ASN A 292 14.91 -2.05 18.05
C ASN A 292 15.17 -3.19 19.06
N THR A 293 14.57 -3.09 20.24
CA THR A 293 14.86 -3.99 21.37
C THR A 293 14.37 -5.41 21.17
N ALA A 294 13.64 -5.70 20.11
CA ALA A 294 13.19 -7.04 19.71
C ALA A 294 14.20 -7.75 18.79
N LEU A 295 15.31 -7.09 18.38
CA LEU A 295 16.30 -7.70 17.48
C LEU A 295 16.93 -8.94 18.09
N THR A 296 16.90 -10.02 17.30
CA THR A 296 17.58 -11.28 17.53
C THR A 296 18.59 -11.63 16.45
N GLY A 297 18.47 -11.02 15.24
CA GLY A 297 19.39 -11.19 14.12
C GLY A 297 19.92 -9.84 13.61
N LEU A 298 21.25 -9.66 13.56
CA LEU A 298 21.89 -8.46 13.01
C LEU A 298 23.09 -8.82 12.13
N TRP A 299 22.94 -8.60 10.81
CA TRP A 299 24.01 -8.75 9.83
C TRP A 299 24.34 -7.38 9.22
N CYS A 300 25.45 -6.80 9.64
CA CYS A 300 25.86 -5.46 9.23
C CYS A 300 27.33 -5.40 8.76
N PHE A 301 27.95 -6.54 8.50
CA PHE A 301 29.33 -6.64 8.03
C PHE A 301 29.53 -6.00 6.64
N ASN A 302 30.79 -5.85 6.23
CA ASN A 302 31.17 -5.28 4.94
C ASN A 302 30.60 -3.85 4.71
N ASN A 303 30.62 -3.04 5.76
CA ASN A 303 30.34 -1.60 5.72
C ASN A 303 31.62 -0.82 6.11
N PRO A 304 31.81 0.43 5.65
CA PRO A 304 33.03 1.21 5.91
C PRO A 304 33.22 1.58 7.40
N GLY A 305 32.15 1.68 8.17
CA GLY A 305 32.19 2.16 9.54
C GLY A 305 32.71 3.61 9.62
N ASP A 306 33.50 3.91 10.67
CA ASP A 306 34.13 5.22 10.88
C ASP A 306 35.27 5.48 9.88
N GLY A 307 35.54 4.56 8.96
CA GLY A 307 36.61 4.63 7.97
C GLY A 307 38.00 4.38 8.55
N VAL A 308 38.10 3.98 9.82
CA VAL A 308 39.39 3.73 10.53
C VAL A 308 39.45 2.28 11.00
N SER A 309 38.64 1.89 11.96
CA SER A 309 38.70 0.56 12.56
C SER A 309 37.38 0.12 13.24
N SER A 310 36.38 0.98 13.29
CA SER A 310 35.16 0.74 14.06
C SER A 310 33.89 0.89 13.21
N PHE A 311 32.91 0.03 13.46
CA PHE A 311 31.54 0.25 13.03
C PHE A 311 30.70 0.59 14.26
N PRO A 312 30.47 1.88 14.54
CA PRO A 312 29.76 2.30 15.73
C PRO A 312 28.25 1.99 15.59
N ILE A 313 27.73 1.27 16.58
CA ILE A 313 26.31 0.95 16.70
C ILE A 313 25.77 1.54 17.99
N THR A 314 24.85 2.51 17.88
CA THR A 314 24.08 2.97 19.05
C THR A 314 22.98 1.94 19.34
N ALA A 315 22.99 1.37 20.55
CA ALA A 315 22.07 0.29 20.95
C ALA A 315 21.45 0.58 22.33
N TRP A 316 20.56 -0.27 22.81
CA TRP A 316 20.04 -0.24 24.20
C TRP A 316 20.99 -0.90 25.19
N PHE A 317 22.12 -1.42 24.71
CA PHE A 317 23.20 -2.08 25.45
C PHE A 317 24.57 -1.57 24.96
N ASP A 318 25.63 -1.99 25.62
CA ASP A 318 27.03 -1.80 25.22
C ASP A 318 27.74 -3.15 25.02
N ASN A 319 29.03 -3.11 24.66
CA ASN A 319 29.80 -4.33 24.40
C ASN A 319 29.79 -5.32 25.60
N ASP A 320 29.71 -4.81 26.85
CA ASP A 320 29.74 -5.64 28.06
C ASP A 320 28.36 -6.23 28.39
N THR A 321 27.28 -5.62 27.91
CA THR A 321 25.90 -5.97 28.24
C THR A 321 25.08 -6.47 27.03
N LYS A 322 25.76 -6.85 25.94
CA LYS A 322 25.14 -7.39 24.72
C LYS A 322 24.25 -8.60 25.08
N PRO A 323 22.97 -8.62 24.63
CA PRO A 323 22.08 -9.77 24.80
C PRO A 323 22.69 -11.05 24.21
N GLY A 324 22.57 -12.16 24.94
CA GLY A 324 23.13 -13.45 24.51
C GLY A 324 22.34 -14.11 23.37
N ASP A 325 21.11 -13.68 23.12
CA ASP A 325 20.21 -14.11 22.04
C ASP A 325 20.30 -13.23 20.80
N LEU A 326 21.08 -12.15 20.83
CA LEU A 326 21.37 -11.36 19.62
C LEU A 326 22.45 -12.05 18.80
N GLU A 327 22.05 -12.68 17.72
CA GLU A 327 22.95 -13.30 16.74
C GLU A 327 23.53 -12.24 15.80
N ILE A 328 24.87 -12.26 15.68
CA ILE A 328 25.62 -11.40 14.76
C ILE A 328 26.46 -12.30 13.88
N ASP A 329 26.32 -12.17 12.55
CA ASP A 329 27.03 -13.05 11.63
C ASP A 329 28.56 -12.81 11.68
N GLU A 330 28.99 -11.55 11.54
CA GLU A 330 30.39 -11.16 11.67
C GLU A 330 30.55 -9.94 12.60
N GLU A 331 31.31 -10.08 13.67
CA GLU A 331 31.67 -8.94 14.56
C GLU A 331 32.87 -8.16 14.04
N GLN A 332 33.63 -8.70 13.06
CA GLN A 332 34.80 -8.08 12.49
C GLN A 332 34.97 -8.48 11.02
N TRP A 333 35.25 -7.50 10.14
CA TRP A 333 35.49 -7.73 8.71
C TRP A 333 36.62 -6.88 8.14
N LYS A 334 36.99 -7.14 6.89
CA LYS A 334 37.91 -6.30 6.13
C LYS A 334 37.14 -5.37 5.21
N TYR A 335 37.45 -4.06 5.29
CA TYR A 335 36.93 -3.06 4.37
C TYR A 335 38.07 -2.13 3.90
N ASP A 336 38.30 -2.03 2.60
CA ASP A 336 39.41 -1.25 2.00
C ASP A 336 40.77 -1.49 2.69
N GLY A 337 41.10 -2.76 2.95
CA GLY A 337 42.33 -3.19 3.61
C GLY A 337 42.43 -2.94 5.12
N LYS A 338 41.44 -2.27 5.71
CA LYS A 338 41.33 -2.04 7.16
C LYS A 338 40.52 -3.10 7.84
N THR A 339 40.82 -3.39 9.08
CA THR A 339 39.97 -4.25 9.92
C THR A 339 38.96 -3.36 10.63
N ILE A 340 37.68 -3.61 10.38
CA ILE A 340 36.55 -2.94 11.02
C ILE A 340 35.97 -3.89 12.06
N THR A 341 35.72 -3.40 13.26
CA THR A 341 35.12 -4.17 14.36
C THR A 341 33.88 -3.44 14.86
N ILE A 342 32.83 -4.17 15.17
CA ILE A 342 31.61 -3.59 15.77
C ILE A 342 31.96 -2.97 17.13
N ASP A 343 31.42 -1.80 17.38
CA ASP A 343 31.55 -1.07 18.64
C ASP A 343 30.14 -0.65 19.12
N PHE A 344 29.57 -1.44 20.01
CA PHE A 344 28.27 -1.13 20.60
C PHE A 344 28.39 -0.06 21.66
N ARG A 345 27.59 0.98 21.51
CA ARG A 345 27.49 2.12 22.41
C ARG A 345 26.07 2.25 22.93
N LYS A 346 25.93 2.22 24.25
CA LYS A 346 24.62 2.36 24.88
C LYS A 346 24.09 3.78 24.62
N ALA A 347 22.83 3.85 24.16
CA ALA A 347 22.13 5.11 24.02
C ALA A 347 21.98 5.82 25.38
N GLU A 348 22.15 7.16 25.39
CA GLU A 348 21.98 7.98 26.59
C GLU A 348 20.50 8.14 26.99
#